data_949e99bdbdb0acf3e2fab6ec76ff3c1c
#
_entry.id   949e99bdbdb0acf3e2fab6ec76ff3c1c
#
_cell.length_a   1.000
_cell.length_b   1.000
_cell.length_c   1.000
_cell.angle_alpha   90.00
_cell.angle_beta   90.00
_cell.angle_gamma   90.00
#
_symmetry.space_group_name_H-M   'P 1'
#
loop_
_entity.id
_entity.type
_entity.pdbx_description
1 polymer ?
#
loop_
_entity_poly.entity_id
_entity_poly.type
_entity_poly.pdbx_seq_one_letter_code
_entity_poly.pdbx_strand_id
1 'polypeptide(L)'
;MQRPKIAAVVTEHRRRSHAQHFVDRLLWGYPWHGRHHLPPMDLVALYTDQVPEGDLSRDRARQFPSMKIYPTIAEALTLGGRELAVDGVLLIGEHGRYPRNEKGQIQWPRYEFFQQIVDVYRRSGRTAPLFSDKHLSWKWEWAEEMVETSRTLGFPFMAGSSVPLVQRLPPVEIPPEADVEEVVCVAPGGVDGYDIHALEGIQAMVERRRGGERGVVWLHGLRRDAVFRAMGAGGWENGGWDAELFEACLCRSHTLASARPGFLHSLPRPTEIPALLNEEAVAYRFEYADGLKATMLLLEGLVHDFTFAARIKGRREPLSTLMYVDGRKPRHFFNAQLNAVEQMFLTGKPTYPIERTLLTTGLTAAGVESLWRGQRRLETPHLAIRYQPTADSTFWRG
;
A
#
# COMPACT_ATOMS: atom_id res chain seq x y z
N MET A 1 -24.64 -22.85 0.13
CA MET A 1 -23.70 -22.45 1.21
C MET A 1 -24.18 -21.14 1.78
N GLN A 2 -24.06 -20.94 3.09
CA GLN A 2 -24.36 -19.68 3.75
C GLN A 2 -23.33 -18.64 3.29
N ARG A 3 -23.75 -17.39 2.99
CA ARG A 3 -22.83 -16.33 2.60
C ARG A 3 -22.00 -15.88 3.81
N PRO A 4 -20.67 -15.72 3.69
CA PRO A 4 -19.84 -15.22 4.79
C PRO A 4 -20.31 -13.86 5.27
N LYS A 5 -20.31 -13.66 6.59
CA LYS A 5 -20.64 -12.41 7.26
C LYS A 5 -19.40 -11.59 7.51
N ILE A 6 -19.38 -10.35 7.03
CA ILE A 6 -18.22 -9.45 7.14
C ILE A 6 -18.54 -8.31 8.09
N ALA A 7 -17.57 -7.98 8.96
CA ALA A 7 -17.56 -6.76 9.74
C ALA A 7 -16.53 -5.77 9.17
N ALA A 8 -16.86 -4.49 9.10
CA ALA A 8 -15.92 -3.42 8.79
C ALA A 8 -15.68 -2.55 10.03
N VAL A 9 -14.43 -2.36 10.37
CA VAL A 9 -13.92 -1.50 11.44
C VAL A 9 -13.19 -0.33 10.79
N VAL A 10 -13.77 0.87 10.86
CA VAL A 10 -13.26 2.02 10.12
C VAL A 10 -13.06 3.24 11.00
N THR A 11 -12.10 4.07 10.66
CA THR A 11 -11.88 5.36 11.35
C THR A 11 -12.97 6.36 11.02
N GLU A 12 -13.28 6.56 9.74
CA GLU A 12 -14.40 7.38 9.27
C GLU A 12 -14.94 6.87 7.92
N HIS A 13 -16.24 7.05 7.68
CA HIS A 13 -16.88 6.66 6.43
C HIS A 13 -17.50 7.87 5.73
N ARG A 14 -16.72 8.59 4.97
CA ARG A 14 -17.17 9.77 4.20
C ARG A 14 -16.87 9.64 2.71
N ARG A 15 -17.36 10.58 1.93
CA ARG A 15 -17.08 10.61 0.48
C ARG A 15 -15.58 10.60 0.21
N ARG A 16 -15.14 9.67 -0.64
CA ARG A 16 -13.76 9.44 -1.07
C ARG A 16 -12.84 8.90 0.03
N SER A 17 -13.33 8.53 1.21
CA SER A 17 -12.52 7.79 2.17
C SER A 17 -12.24 6.38 1.67
N HIS A 18 -11.18 5.76 2.19
CA HIS A 18 -10.91 4.35 1.89
C HIS A 18 -12.06 3.46 2.34
N ALA A 19 -12.65 3.71 3.50
CA ALA A 19 -13.84 3.01 3.96
C ALA A 19 -14.98 3.02 2.92
N GLN A 20 -15.24 4.16 2.26
CA GLN A 20 -16.25 4.21 1.19
C GLN A 20 -15.91 3.26 0.04
N HIS A 21 -14.63 3.15 -0.33
CA HIS A 21 -14.25 2.30 -1.45
C HIS A 21 -14.44 0.82 -1.15
N PHE A 22 -14.29 0.37 0.08
CA PHE A 22 -14.54 -1.01 0.48
C PHE A 22 -16.02 -1.26 0.77
N VAL A 23 -16.63 -0.46 1.65
CA VAL A 23 -18.02 -0.62 2.09
C VAL A 23 -18.99 -0.54 0.93
N ASP A 24 -18.91 0.50 0.08
CA ASP A 24 -19.83 0.67 -1.03
C ASP A 24 -19.71 -0.48 -2.05
N ARG A 25 -18.51 -1.02 -2.29
CA ARG A 25 -18.32 -2.18 -3.19
C ARG A 25 -18.88 -3.48 -2.61
N LEU A 26 -18.81 -3.69 -1.31
CA LEU A 26 -19.43 -4.85 -0.67
C LEU A 26 -20.96 -4.76 -0.73
N LEU A 27 -21.52 -3.54 -0.65
CA LEU A 27 -22.97 -3.32 -0.63
C LEU A 27 -23.59 -3.32 -2.04
N TRP A 28 -22.97 -2.63 -3.00
CA TRP A 28 -23.51 -2.48 -4.35
C TRP A 28 -22.78 -3.28 -5.42
N GLY A 29 -21.65 -3.89 -5.09
CA GLY A 29 -20.80 -4.53 -6.07
C GLY A 29 -19.90 -3.54 -6.82
N TYR A 30 -19.16 -4.08 -7.79
CA TYR A 30 -18.19 -3.32 -8.57
C TYR A 30 -17.94 -3.98 -9.94
N PRO A 31 -17.43 -3.23 -10.95
CA PRO A 31 -17.03 -3.80 -12.22
C PRO A 31 -15.85 -4.75 -12.07
N TRP A 32 -15.98 -5.97 -12.59
CA TRP A 32 -14.93 -6.98 -12.60
C TRP A 32 -15.01 -7.83 -13.89
N HIS A 33 -13.92 -7.92 -14.64
CA HIS A 33 -13.86 -8.64 -15.92
C HIS A 33 -15.05 -8.31 -16.87
N GLY A 34 -15.35 -7.02 -17.04
CA GLY A 34 -16.40 -6.55 -17.95
C GLY A 34 -17.85 -6.83 -17.48
N ARG A 35 -18.05 -7.27 -16.23
CA ARG A 35 -19.35 -7.55 -15.62
C ARG A 35 -19.52 -6.83 -14.30
N HIS A 36 -20.76 -6.61 -13.91
CA HIS A 36 -21.08 -6.17 -12.56
C HIS A 36 -20.93 -7.37 -11.60
N HIS A 37 -19.97 -7.29 -10.69
CA HIS A 37 -19.68 -8.31 -9.68
C HIS A 37 -20.33 -7.92 -8.36
N LEU A 38 -21.18 -8.79 -7.83
CA LEU A 38 -21.70 -8.70 -6.48
C LEU A 38 -20.90 -9.65 -5.60
N PRO A 39 -20.18 -9.16 -4.57
CA PRO A 39 -19.42 -10.01 -3.67
C PRO A 39 -20.28 -11.13 -3.09
N PRO A 40 -19.83 -12.40 -3.08
CA PRO A 40 -20.60 -13.53 -2.55
C PRO A 40 -20.55 -13.60 -1.02
N MET A 41 -20.62 -12.46 -0.36
CA MET A 41 -20.58 -12.28 1.10
C MET A 41 -21.46 -11.11 1.51
N ASP A 42 -21.77 -11.02 2.81
CA ASP A 42 -22.67 -9.98 3.34
C ASP A 42 -21.94 -9.10 4.34
N LEU A 43 -21.87 -7.80 4.09
CA LEU A 43 -21.44 -6.82 5.08
C LEU A 43 -22.57 -6.63 6.09
N VAL A 44 -22.41 -7.21 7.29
CA VAL A 44 -23.45 -7.24 8.32
C VAL A 44 -23.21 -6.29 9.49
N ALA A 45 -21.98 -5.84 9.68
CA ALA A 45 -21.59 -4.98 10.80
C ALA A 45 -20.63 -3.88 10.37
N LEU A 46 -20.83 -2.70 10.92
CA LEU A 46 -19.95 -1.55 10.75
C LEU A 46 -19.69 -0.90 12.12
N TYR A 47 -18.41 -0.71 12.44
CA TYR A 47 -17.94 0.21 13.48
C TYR A 47 -17.29 1.41 12.82
N THR A 48 -17.67 2.62 13.25
CA THR A 48 -17.10 3.88 12.76
C THR A 48 -16.63 4.70 13.96
N ASP A 49 -15.33 4.95 14.06
CA ASP A 49 -14.72 5.65 15.19
C ASP A 49 -15.08 7.14 15.23
N GLN A 50 -15.02 7.80 14.08
CA GLN A 50 -15.36 9.20 13.94
C GLN A 50 -16.50 9.40 12.94
N VAL A 51 -17.39 10.34 13.26
CA VAL A 51 -18.57 10.67 12.46
C VAL A 51 -18.50 12.14 12.06
N PRO A 52 -17.72 12.45 10.99
CA PRO A 52 -17.58 13.81 10.51
C PRO A 52 -18.84 14.30 9.80
N GLU A 53 -18.90 15.61 9.53
CA GLU A 53 -19.85 16.14 8.56
C GLU A 53 -19.69 15.42 7.20
N GLY A 54 -20.82 14.98 6.63
CA GLY A 54 -20.83 14.16 5.41
C GLY A 54 -20.53 12.66 5.63
N ASP A 55 -20.67 12.18 6.88
CA ASP A 55 -20.66 10.74 7.18
C ASP A 55 -21.69 9.99 6.34
N LEU A 56 -21.28 8.86 5.78
CA LEU A 56 -22.11 8.00 4.93
C LEU A 56 -22.62 6.75 5.66
N SER A 57 -22.10 6.42 6.83
CA SER A 57 -22.37 5.15 7.52
C SER A 57 -23.86 4.96 7.82
N ARG A 58 -24.51 6.02 8.34
CA ARG A 58 -25.93 5.99 8.69
C ARG A 58 -26.83 5.91 7.47
N ASP A 59 -26.43 6.56 6.39
CA ASP A 59 -27.15 6.50 5.13
C ASP A 59 -27.09 5.08 4.52
N ARG A 60 -25.91 4.46 4.54
CA ARG A 60 -25.74 3.06 4.11
C ARG A 60 -26.54 2.08 4.95
N ALA A 61 -26.57 2.25 6.28
CA ALA A 61 -27.37 1.41 7.15
C ALA A 61 -28.89 1.54 6.90
N ARG A 62 -29.37 2.73 6.48
CA ARG A 62 -30.78 2.90 6.07
C ARG A 62 -31.07 2.21 4.73
N GLN A 63 -30.14 2.29 3.77
CA GLN A 63 -30.31 1.68 2.45
C GLN A 63 -30.15 0.14 2.49
N PHE A 64 -29.31 -0.36 3.40
CA PHE A 64 -29.02 -1.77 3.58
C PHE A 64 -29.30 -2.20 5.04
N PRO A 65 -30.55 -2.47 5.42
CA PRO A 65 -30.95 -2.77 6.81
C PRO A 65 -30.30 -4.03 7.39
N SER A 66 -29.73 -4.90 6.56
CA SER A 66 -28.93 -6.05 6.99
C SER A 66 -27.59 -5.65 7.61
N MET A 67 -27.04 -4.50 7.24
CA MET A 67 -25.83 -3.93 7.84
C MET A 67 -26.22 -3.06 9.03
N LYS A 68 -25.74 -3.42 10.21
CA LYS A 68 -25.94 -2.64 11.45
C LYS A 68 -24.70 -1.89 11.86
N ILE A 69 -24.86 -0.70 12.42
CA ILE A 69 -23.77 0.06 13.03
C ILE A 69 -23.75 -0.28 14.52
N TYR A 70 -22.55 -0.58 15.01
CA TYR A 70 -22.33 -0.93 16.41
C TYR A 70 -21.46 0.13 17.11
N PRO A 71 -21.69 0.37 18.42
CA PRO A 71 -20.95 1.41 19.15
C PRO A 71 -19.53 1.01 19.52
N THR A 72 -19.19 -0.29 19.47
CA THR A 72 -17.86 -0.82 19.77
C THR A 72 -17.41 -1.85 18.73
N ILE A 73 -16.10 -2.01 18.59
CA ILE A 73 -15.52 -3.05 17.73
C ILE A 73 -15.97 -4.43 18.21
N ALA A 74 -15.96 -4.66 19.52
CA ALA A 74 -16.39 -5.93 20.07
C ALA A 74 -17.84 -6.29 19.70
N GLU A 75 -18.76 -5.35 19.83
CA GLU A 75 -20.16 -5.57 19.44
C GLU A 75 -20.33 -5.77 17.93
N ALA A 76 -19.55 -5.07 17.10
CA ALA A 76 -19.57 -5.28 15.66
C ALA A 76 -19.15 -6.70 15.27
N LEU A 77 -18.10 -7.25 15.91
CA LEU A 77 -17.61 -8.59 15.63
C LEU A 77 -18.50 -9.70 16.20
N THR A 78 -19.17 -9.43 17.32
CA THR A 78 -20.07 -10.39 17.97
C THR A 78 -21.53 -10.24 17.55
N LEU A 79 -21.84 -9.25 16.71
CA LEU A 79 -23.22 -8.86 16.33
C LEU A 79 -24.12 -8.60 17.55
N GLY A 80 -23.53 -8.02 18.61
CA GLY A 80 -24.17 -7.74 19.90
C GLY A 80 -24.24 -8.94 20.83
N GLY A 81 -23.67 -10.09 20.48
CA GLY A 81 -23.58 -11.28 21.31
C GLY A 81 -22.33 -11.34 22.20
N ARG A 82 -21.91 -12.55 22.57
CA ARG A 82 -20.73 -12.79 23.42
C ARG A 82 -19.49 -13.25 22.64
N GLU A 83 -19.70 -14.01 21.57
CA GLU A 83 -18.67 -14.69 20.79
C GLU A 83 -18.59 -14.12 19.39
N LEU A 84 -17.47 -14.32 18.73
CA LEU A 84 -17.26 -13.95 17.33
C LEU A 84 -18.36 -14.52 16.44
N ALA A 85 -19.06 -13.65 15.71
CA ALA A 85 -20.21 -14.02 14.89
C ALA A 85 -20.04 -13.63 13.41
N VAL A 86 -18.83 -13.19 13.01
CA VAL A 86 -18.47 -12.84 11.64
C VAL A 86 -17.39 -13.76 11.09
N ASP A 87 -17.30 -13.87 9.76
CA ASP A 87 -16.43 -14.78 9.03
C ASP A 87 -15.26 -14.05 8.35
N GLY A 88 -15.22 -12.71 8.45
CA GLY A 88 -14.13 -11.88 7.95
C GLY A 88 -14.19 -10.47 8.52
N VAL A 89 -13.04 -9.82 8.65
CA VAL A 89 -12.92 -8.47 9.22
C VAL A 89 -12.13 -7.57 8.28
N LEU A 90 -12.70 -6.40 7.97
CA LEU A 90 -12.01 -5.29 7.29
C LEU A 90 -11.61 -4.25 8.32
N LEU A 91 -10.33 -3.97 8.44
CA LEU A 91 -9.76 -2.89 9.25
C LEU A 91 -9.28 -1.76 8.33
N ILE A 92 -10.04 -0.67 8.26
CA ILE A 92 -9.75 0.49 7.41
C ILE A 92 -9.41 1.68 8.29
N GLY A 93 -8.18 1.69 8.78
CA GLY A 93 -7.65 2.72 9.69
C GLY A 93 -7.01 3.89 8.95
N GLU A 94 -7.75 4.50 8.02
CA GLU A 94 -7.28 5.59 7.17
C GLU A 94 -8.30 6.73 7.13
N HIS A 95 -7.81 7.96 7.17
CA HIS A 95 -8.58 9.19 7.33
C HIS A 95 -9.07 9.43 8.78
N GLY A 96 -9.61 10.63 9.03
CA GLY A 96 -10.01 11.08 10.35
C GLY A 96 -9.02 12.06 10.98
N ARG A 97 -9.34 12.54 12.17
CA ARG A 97 -8.55 13.50 12.92
C ARG A 97 -7.80 12.79 14.03
N TYR A 98 -6.54 12.47 13.77
CA TYR A 98 -5.65 11.83 14.73
C TYR A 98 -4.39 12.69 14.95
N PRO A 99 -3.76 12.60 16.13
CA PRO A 99 -2.57 13.38 16.42
C PRO A 99 -1.40 12.98 15.50
N ARG A 100 -0.42 13.87 15.40
CA ARG A 100 0.88 13.57 14.80
C ARG A 100 1.92 13.40 15.90
N ASN A 101 2.86 12.48 15.69
CA ASN A 101 4.02 12.38 16.55
C ASN A 101 5.08 13.43 16.16
N GLU A 102 6.19 13.47 16.89
CA GLU A 102 7.32 14.38 16.67
C GLU A 102 7.99 14.25 15.30
N LYS A 103 7.82 13.10 14.63
CA LYS A 103 8.34 12.81 13.29
C LYS A 103 7.37 13.23 12.18
N GLY A 104 6.19 13.74 12.55
CA GLY A 104 5.13 14.15 11.62
C GLY A 104 4.21 13.03 11.16
N GLN A 105 4.38 11.80 11.63
CA GLN A 105 3.50 10.67 11.29
C GLN A 105 2.14 10.83 11.96
N ILE A 106 1.07 10.54 11.22
CA ILE A 106 -0.28 10.49 11.79
C ILE A 106 -0.43 9.17 12.57
N GLN A 107 -0.83 9.29 13.85
CA GLN A 107 -1.01 8.16 14.74
C GLN A 107 -2.37 7.47 14.47
N TRP A 108 -2.47 6.84 13.30
CA TRP A 108 -3.66 6.06 12.93
C TRP A 108 -3.87 4.91 13.90
N PRO A 109 -5.08 4.66 14.42
CA PRO A 109 -5.34 3.67 15.47
C PRO A 109 -5.45 2.23 14.94
N ARG A 110 -4.65 1.86 13.92
CA ARG A 110 -4.70 0.53 13.30
C ARG A 110 -4.33 -0.57 14.29
N TYR A 111 -3.28 -0.33 15.08
CA TYR A 111 -2.82 -1.26 16.10
C TYR A 111 -3.83 -1.40 17.23
N GLU A 112 -4.36 -0.29 17.73
CA GLU A 112 -5.35 -0.27 18.81
C GLU A 112 -6.66 -0.95 18.39
N PHE A 113 -7.07 -0.77 17.14
CA PHE A 113 -8.24 -1.48 16.59
C PHE A 113 -7.94 -2.98 16.38
N PHE A 114 -6.75 -3.29 15.89
CA PHE A 114 -6.30 -4.67 15.76
C PHE A 114 -6.30 -5.39 17.12
N GLN A 115 -5.82 -4.79 18.19
CA GLN A 115 -5.83 -5.37 19.53
C GLN A 115 -7.26 -5.66 20.01
N GLN A 116 -8.19 -4.74 19.78
CA GLN A 116 -9.61 -4.97 20.13
C GLN A 116 -10.25 -6.12 19.33
N ILE A 117 -9.88 -6.27 18.06
CA ILE A 117 -10.31 -7.40 17.23
C ILE A 117 -9.74 -8.71 17.80
N VAL A 118 -8.45 -8.74 18.10
CA VAL A 118 -7.75 -9.91 18.66
C VAL A 118 -8.31 -10.31 20.02
N ASP A 119 -8.69 -9.35 20.84
CA ASP A 119 -9.34 -9.63 22.14
C ASP A 119 -10.68 -10.35 21.98
N VAL A 120 -11.44 -10.03 20.92
CA VAL A 120 -12.65 -10.80 20.60
C VAL A 120 -12.29 -12.21 20.16
N TYR A 121 -11.26 -12.37 19.33
CA TYR A 121 -10.79 -13.70 18.90
C TYR A 121 -10.37 -14.57 20.08
N ARG A 122 -9.55 -14.03 20.99
CA ARG A 122 -9.07 -14.74 22.19
C ARG A 122 -10.22 -15.18 23.09
N ARG A 123 -11.18 -14.28 23.37
CA ARG A 123 -12.35 -14.58 24.23
C ARG A 123 -13.28 -15.60 23.61
N SER A 124 -13.38 -15.59 22.27
CA SER A 124 -14.27 -16.52 21.55
C SER A 124 -13.65 -17.89 21.28
N GLY A 125 -12.35 -18.07 21.50
CA GLY A 125 -11.63 -19.29 21.07
C GLY A 125 -11.72 -19.55 19.56
N ARG A 126 -12.09 -18.55 18.77
CA ARG A 126 -12.30 -18.60 17.32
C ARG A 126 -11.73 -17.35 16.67
N THR A 127 -11.18 -17.51 15.45
CA THR A 127 -10.65 -16.42 14.65
C THR A 127 -11.36 -16.29 13.31
N ALA A 128 -11.17 -15.18 12.62
CA ALA A 128 -11.62 -14.95 11.25
C ALA A 128 -10.47 -14.30 10.44
N PRO A 129 -10.40 -14.47 9.11
CA PRO A 129 -9.50 -13.73 8.25
C PRO A 129 -9.64 -12.21 8.45
N LEU A 130 -8.50 -11.51 8.45
CA LEU A 130 -8.43 -10.06 8.66
C LEU A 130 -7.67 -9.40 7.52
N PHE A 131 -8.21 -8.29 7.01
CA PHE A 131 -7.51 -7.39 6.09
C PHE A 131 -7.34 -6.02 6.75
N SER A 132 -6.10 -5.47 6.70
CA SER A 132 -5.79 -4.10 7.14
C SER A 132 -5.38 -3.25 5.95
N ASP A 133 -6.06 -2.12 5.75
CA ASP A 133 -5.75 -1.19 4.66
C ASP A 133 -4.46 -0.42 4.94
N LYS A 134 -3.60 -0.29 3.91
CA LYS A 134 -2.29 0.36 3.95
C LYS A 134 -1.25 -0.32 4.85
N HIS A 135 -0.29 0.45 5.38
CA HIS A 135 0.73 -0.10 6.28
C HIS A 135 0.12 -0.55 7.63
N LEU A 136 0.81 -1.47 8.29
CA LEU A 136 0.30 -2.10 9.51
C LEU A 136 0.18 -1.12 10.66
N SER A 137 1.23 -0.32 10.89
CA SER A 137 1.25 0.68 11.96
C SER A 137 2.27 1.78 11.64
N TRP A 138 2.11 2.95 12.27
CA TRP A 138 3.10 4.02 12.28
C TRP A 138 4.30 3.70 13.20
N LYS A 139 4.22 2.66 14.01
CA LYS A 139 5.28 2.16 14.89
C LYS A 139 5.68 0.75 14.48
N TRP A 140 6.98 0.54 14.28
CA TRP A 140 7.52 -0.73 13.77
C TRP A 140 7.19 -1.93 14.68
N GLU A 141 7.44 -1.80 15.97
CA GLU A 141 7.26 -2.89 16.93
C GLU A 141 5.79 -3.36 16.99
N TRP A 142 4.86 -2.47 16.76
CA TRP A 142 3.43 -2.81 16.67
C TRP A 142 3.09 -3.57 15.38
N ALA A 143 3.77 -3.23 14.28
CA ALA A 143 3.61 -3.96 13.03
C ALA A 143 4.12 -5.41 13.15
N GLU A 144 5.28 -5.61 13.77
CA GLU A 144 5.82 -6.95 14.09
C GLU A 144 4.84 -7.73 14.97
N GLU A 145 4.35 -7.13 16.04
CA GLU A 145 3.40 -7.76 16.96
C GLU A 145 2.10 -8.17 16.25
N MET A 146 1.56 -7.33 15.35
CA MET A 146 0.37 -7.67 14.57
C MET A 146 0.58 -8.94 13.74
N VAL A 147 1.71 -9.04 13.04
CA VAL A 147 2.04 -10.23 12.23
C VAL A 147 2.28 -11.45 13.08
N GLU A 148 3.04 -11.33 14.17
CA GLU A 148 3.31 -12.46 15.07
C GLU A 148 2.03 -12.95 15.79
N THR A 149 1.15 -12.02 16.18
CA THR A 149 -0.15 -12.36 16.75
C THR A 149 -1.00 -13.15 15.76
N SER A 150 -1.00 -12.77 14.47
CA SER A 150 -1.75 -13.50 13.45
C SER A 150 -1.24 -14.93 13.27
N ARG A 151 0.07 -15.13 13.34
CA ARG A 151 0.71 -16.46 13.27
C ARG A 151 0.39 -17.31 14.49
N THR A 152 0.53 -16.72 15.67
CA THR A 152 0.27 -17.40 16.95
C THR A 152 -1.18 -17.83 17.09
N LEU A 153 -2.14 -17.00 16.66
CA LEU A 153 -3.57 -17.33 16.71
C LEU A 153 -4.06 -18.09 15.45
N GLY A 154 -3.23 -18.21 14.43
CA GLY A 154 -3.51 -19.00 13.24
C GLY A 154 -4.58 -18.44 12.33
N PHE A 155 -4.75 -17.12 12.24
CA PHE A 155 -5.71 -16.52 11.30
C PHE A 155 -5.04 -15.93 10.05
N PRO A 156 -5.71 -16.05 8.89
CA PRO A 156 -5.26 -15.42 7.65
C PRO A 156 -5.21 -13.89 7.80
N PHE A 157 -4.05 -13.30 7.51
CA PHE A 157 -3.86 -11.86 7.62
C PHE A 157 -3.27 -11.30 6.33
N MET A 158 -3.91 -10.31 5.75
CA MET A 158 -3.42 -9.53 4.65
C MET A 158 -3.47 -8.04 5.00
N ALA A 159 -2.54 -7.27 4.45
CA ALA A 159 -2.56 -5.82 4.55
C ALA A 159 -1.98 -5.18 3.28
N GLY A 160 -2.08 -3.85 3.16
CA GLY A 160 -1.34 -3.12 2.15
C GLY A 160 -2.18 -2.24 1.24
N SER A 161 -1.48 -1.74 0.23
CA SER A 161 -1.98 -0.81 -0.78
C SER A 161 -2.66 -1.51 -1.95
N SER A 162 -3.52 -0.78 -2.66
CA SER A 162 -4.07 -1.22 -3.96
C SER A 162 -3.03 -1.22 -5.09
N VAL A 163 -1.96 -0.42 -4.98
CA VAL A 163 -0.98 -0.21 -6.06
C VAL A 163 -0.33 -1.50 -6.57
N PRO A 164 0.05 -2.48 -5.74
CA PRO A 164 0.56 -3.76 -6.23
C PRO A 164 -0.41 -4.57 -7.11
N LEU A 165 -1.70 -4.34 -6.92
CA LEU A 165 -2.78 -5.17 -7.48
C LEU A 165 -3.45 -4.56 -8.71
N VAL A 166 -3.15 -3.29 -9.03
CA VAL A 166 -3.75 -2.61 -10.19
C VAL A 166 -3.21 -3.13 -11.52
N GLN A 167 -3.88 -2.76 -12.61
CA GLN A 167 -3.35 -2.98 -13.95
C GLN A 167 -1.99 -2.31 -14.14
N ARG A 168 -1.15 -2.93 -14.96
CA ARG A 168 0.15 -2.40 -15.38
C ARG A 168 0.14 -2.07 -16.85
N LEU A 169 0.71 -0.95 -17.23
CA LEU A 169 0.77 -0.48 -18.62
C LEU A 169 2.23 -0.19 -19.03
N PRO A 170 2.86 -1.07 -19.83
CA PRO A 170 2.40 -2.40 -20.27
C PRO A 170 2.29 -3.42 -19.13
N PRO A 171 1.57 -4.54 -19.31
CA PRO A 171 1.35 -5.57 -18.29
C PRO A 171 2.59 -6.47 -18.12
N VAL A 172 3.68 -5.88 -17.64
CA VAL A 172 4.97 -6.56 -17.45
C VAL A 172 5.22 -6.92 -16.00
N GLU A 173 6.04 -7.93 -15.82
CA GLU A 173 6.58 -8.39 -14.54
C GLU A 173 8.08 -8.64 -14.66
N ILE A 174 8.77 -8.58 -13.54
CA ILE A 174 10.12 -9.12 -13.45
C ILE A 174 10.00 -10.64 -13.64
N PRO A 175 10.72 -11.22 -14.63
CA PRO A 175 10.70 -12.67 -14.83
C PRO A 175 11.14 -13.39 -13.54
N PRO A 176 10.54 -14.53 -13.21
CA PRO A 176 11.03 -15.35 -12.12
C PRO A 176 12.53 -15.66 -12.29
N GLU A 177 13.25 -15.67 -11.19
CA GLU A 177 14.70 -15.94 -11.16
C GLU A 177 15.59 -14.92 -11.93
N ALA A 178 15.04 -13.75 -12.31
CA ALA A 178 15.84 -12.69 -12.94
C ALA A 178 16.85 -12.09 -11.95
N ASP A 179 18.06 -11.81 -12.44
CA ASP A 179 19.04 -10.98 -11.74
C ASP A 179 18.68 -9.51 -11.94
N VAL A 180 18.15 -8.87 -10.91
CA VAL A 180 17.80 -7.45 -10.91
C VAL A 180 18.92 -6.66 -10.24
N GLU A 181 19.46 -5.67 -10.92
CA GLU A 181 20.62 -4.90 -10.45
C GLU A 181 20.19 -3.60 -9.74
N GLU A 182 19.25 -2.87 -10.34
CA GLU A 182 18.75 -1.61 -9.79
C GLU A 182 17.29 -1.37 -10.20
N VAL A 183 16.53 -0.72 -9.35
CA VAL A 183 15.15 -0.30 -9.61
C VAL A 183 14.92 1.15 -9.18
N VAL A 184 14.05 1.83 -9.93
CA VAL A 184 13.56 3.16 -9.62
C VAL A 184 12.03 3.15 -9.67
N CYS A 185 11.40 3.82 -8.70
CA CYS A 185 9.97 4.11 -8.70
C CYS A 185 9.77 5.61 -8.53
N VAL A 186 8.93 6.19 -9.38
CA VAL A 186 8.51 7.60 -9.26
C VAL A 186 7.02 7.63 -8.95
N ALA A 187 6.66 8.43 -7.93
CA ALA A 187 5.30 8.50 -7.41
C ALA A 187 4.93 9.93 -6.98
N PRO A 188 3.64 10.25 -6.85
CA PRO A 188 3.16 11.50 -6.29
C PRO A 188 3.14 11.47 -4.76
N GLY A 189 2.74 12.60 -4.16
CA GLY A 189 2.41 12.76 -2.75
C GLY A 189 3.60 12.86 -1.82
N GLY A 190 3.32 12.82 -0.53
CA GLY A 190 4.28 13.06 0.55
C GLY A 190 4.53 11.84 1.44
N VAL A 191 5.44 12.05 2.39
CA VAL A 191 5.86 11.05 3.39
C VAL A 191 4.70 10.67 4.31
N ASP A 192 4.71 9.44 4.82
CA ASP A 192 3.73 8.84 5.75
C ASP A 192 2.33 8.62 5.12
N GLY A 193 2.18 8.93 3.84
CA GLY A 193 0.90 8.77 3.15
C GLY A 193 1.00 8.09 1.80
N TYR A 194 2.02 8.44 1.02
CA TYR A 194 2.22 7.95 -0.35
C TYR A 194 3.46 7.07 -0.52
N ASP A 195 4.46 7.21 0.33
CA ASP A 195 5.66 6.37 0.34
C ASP A 195 5.33 4.87 0.45
N ILE A 196 4.42 4.49 1.35
CA ILE A 196 3.96 3.09 1.45
C ILE A 196 3.43 2.54 0.11
N HIS A 197 2.69 3.36 -0.67
CA HIS A 197 2.16 2.93 -1.96
C HIS A 197 3.27 2.65 -2.97
N ALA A 198 4.26 3.56 -3.05
CA ALA A 198 5.40 3.42 -3.93
C ALA A 198 6.30 2.24 -3.52
N LEU A 199 6.56 2.09 -2.21
CA LEU A 199 7.35 0.98 -1.66
C LEU A 199 6.69 -0.37 -1.91
N GLU A 200 5.37 -0.49 -1.73
CA GLU A 200 4.64 -1.71 -2.06
C GLU A 200 4.61 -1.98 -3.57
N GLY A 201 4.56 -0.94 -4.38
CA GLY A 201 4.72 -1.05 -5.82
C GLY A 201 6.08 -1.63 -6.21
N ILE A 202 7.17 -1.13 -5.63
CA ILE A 202 8.52 -1.69 -5.80
C ILE A 202 8.53 -3.15 -5.35
N GLN A 203 8.07 -3.42 -4.12
CA GLN A 203 8.15 -4.72 -3.52
C GLN A 203 7.43 -5.80 -4.32
N ALA A 204 6.22 -5.52 -4.80
CA ALA A 204 5.44 -6.44 -5.63
C ALA A 204 6.09 -6.74 -6.99
N MET A 205 6.99 -5.87 -7.46
CA MET A 205 7.78 -6.14 -8.66
C MET A 205 9.01 -6.99 -8.34
N VAL A 206 9.78 -6.62 -7.30
CA VAL A 206 11.10 -7.20 -7.03
C VAL A 206 11.07 -8.51 -6.25
N GLU A 207 9.98 -8.81 -5.52
CA GLU A 207 9.88 -10.05 -4.71
C GLU A 207 9.98 -11.34 -5.53
N ARG A 208 9.74 -11.26 -6.84
CA ARG A 208 9.81 -12.40 -7.77
C ARG A 208 11.21 -12.64 -8.35
N ARG A 209 12.20 -11.81 -8.02
CA ARG A 209 13.60 -11.96 -8.47
C ARG A 209 14.23 -13.23 -7.93
N ARG A 210 15.39 -13.57 -8.42
CA ARG A 210 16.14 -14.79 -8.02
C ARG A 210 16.24 -14.93 -6.51
N GLY A 211 15.77 -16.05 -6.01
CA GLY A 211 15.80 -16.45 -4.62
C GLY A 211 14.74 -15.81 -3.72
N GLY A 212 13.78 -15.07 -4.27
CA GLY A 212 12.70 -14.42 -3.52
C GLY A 212 13.17 -13.25 -2.66
N GLU A 213 12.37 -12.88 -1.66
CA GLU A 213 12.69 -11.75 -0.78
C GLU A 213 13.69 -12.15 0.32
N ARG A 214 14.70 -11.29 0.55
CA ARG A 214 15.80 -11.53 1.51
C ARG A 214 15.96 -10.44 2.58
N GLY A 215 15.13 -9.39 2.52
CA GLY A 215 15.18 -8.25 3.42
C GLY A 215 16.07 -7.12 2.93
N VAL A 216 16.06 -6.01 3.67
CA VAL A 216 16.78 -4.77 3.37
C VAL A 216 17.84 -4.51 4.43
N VAL A 217 19.06 -4.17 4.00
CA VAL A 217 20.21 -4.01 4.91
C VAL A 217 20.40 -2.57 5.38
N TRP A 218 20.04 -1.58 4.56
CA TRP A 218 20.08 -0.17 4.95
C TRP A 218 19.10 0.66 4.13
N LEU A 219 18.74 1.83 4.67
CA LEU A 219 17.94 2.85 4.01
C LEU A 219 18.52 4.25 4.28
N HIS A 220 18.47 5.11 3.25
CA HIS A 220 18.85 6.52 3.31
C HIS A 220 17.75 7.39 2.73
N GLY A 221 17.10 8.17 3.57
CA GLY A 221 16.10 9.17 3.17
C GLY A 221 16.75 10.50 2.82
N LEU A 222 16.36 11.07 1.69
CA LEU A 222 16.77 12.37 1.19
C LEU A 222 15.56 13.27 0.99
N ARG A 223 15.71 14.58 1.18
CA ARG A 223 14.65 15.56 0.89
C ARG A 223 15.21 16.86 0.32
N ARG A 224 14.34 17.60 -0.40
CA ARG A 224 14.64 18.93 -0.96
C ARG A 224 15.91 18.89 -1.85
N ASP A 225 16.82 19.83 -1.65
CA ASP A 225 18.06 19.98 -2.43
C ASP A 225 18.94 18.73 -2.40
N ALA A 226 18.86 17.89 -1.38
CA ALA A 226 19.61 16.64 -1.33
C ALA A 226 19.15 15.66 -2.41
N VAL A 227 17.85 15.64 -2.74
CA VAL A 227 17.32 14.82 -3.85
C VAL A 227 17.88 15.29 -5.18
N PHE A 228 17.92 16.61 -5.43
CA PHE A 228 18.45 17.15 -6.70
C PHE A 228 19.97 17.00 -6.82
N ARG A 229 20.71 17.10 -5.71
CA ARG A 229 22.14 16.77 -5.71
C ARG A 229 22.38 15.30 -6.02
N ALA A 230 21.61 14.38 -5.45
CA ALA A 230 21.68 12.96 -5.73
C ALA A 230 21.31 12.65 -7.21
N MET A 231 20.27 13.32 -7.72
CA MET A 231 19.87 13.22 -9.14
C MET A 231 20.99 13.66 -10.08
N GLY A 232 21.69 14.75 -9.74
CA GLY A 232 22.81 15.29 -10.52
C GLY A 232 24.12 14.51 -10.37
N ALA A 233 24.29 13.74 -9.30
CA ALA A 233 25.50 12.97 -9.04
C ALA A 233 25.71 11.82 -10.03
N GLY A 234 24.63 11.28 -10.60
CA GLY A 234 24.62 10.19 -11.56
C GLY A 234 25.09 8.86 -10.96
N GLY A 235 24.26 7.83 -11.07
CA GLY A 235 24.56 6.47 -10.63
C GLY A 235 24.59 6.24 -9.11
N TRP A 236 24.42 5.00 -8.76
CA TRP A 236 24.29 4.55 -7.36
C TRP A 236 25.53 4.85 -6.51
N GLU A 237 26.71 4.56 -7.05
CA GLU A 237 27.99 4.68 -6.31
C GLU A 237 28.34 6.12 -5.95
N ASN A 238 27.80 7.10 -6.68
CA ASN A 238 27.97 8.51 -6.44
C ASN A 238 26.89 9.12 -5.53
N GLY A 239 26.00 8.29 -4.98
CA GLY A 239 24.91 8.74 -4.11
C GLY A 239 23.60 9.05 -4.84
N GLY A 240 23.53 8.84 -6.16
CA GLY A 240 22.33 8.97 -7.00
C GLY A 240 21.67 7.62 -7.32
N TRP A 241 21.14 7.51 -8.52
CA TRP A 241 20.48 6.33 -9.09
C TRP A 241 20.69 6.28 -10.61
N ASP A 242 20.33 5.16 -11.23
CA ASP A 242 20.41 5.01 -12.69
C ASP A 242 19.48 6.03 -13.39
N ALA A 243 20.07 6.93 -14.17
CA ALA A 243 19.35 8.00 -14.87
C ALA A 243 18.43 7.47 -15.97
N GLU A 244 18.78 6.35 -16.64
CA GLU A 244 17.92 5.73 -17.66
C GLU A 244 16.68 5.10 -17.02
N LEU A 245 16.77 4.54 -15.80
CA LEU A 245 15.63 4.04 -15.07
C LEU A 245 14.69 5.17 -14.65
N PHE A 246 15.26 6.30 -14.20
CA PHE A 246 14.46 7.48 -13.86
C PHE A 246 13.75 8.03 -15.11
N GLU A 247 14.45 8.17 -16.23
CA GLU A 247 13.87 8.59 -17.52
C GLU A 247 12.77 7.62 -17.96
N ALA A 248 12.99 6.31 -17.86
CA ALA A 248 12.00 5.29 -18.20
C ALA A 248 10.72 5.43 -17.34
N CYS A 249 10.85 5.74 -16.05
CA CYS A 249 9.71 6.05 -15.19
C CYS A 249 8.94 7.28 -15.69
N LEU A 250 9.63 8.38 -15.98
CA LEU A 250 8.99 9.61 -16.47
C LEU A 250 8.28 9.38 -17.81
N CYS A 251 8.90 8.61 -18.72
CA CYS A 251 8.31 8.27 -20.01
C CYS A 251 7.11 7.31 -19.91
N ARG A 252 6.93 6.60 -18.79
CA ARG A 252 5.75 5.77 -18.51
C ARG A 252 4.60 6.56 -17.89
N SER A 253 4.86 7.72 -17.30
CA SER A 253 3.82 8.53 -16.68
C SER A 253 2.83 9.07 -17.72
N HIS A 254 1.53 8.95 -17.41
CA HIS A 254 0.46 9.58 -18.17
C HIS A 254 0.11 10.99 -17.66
N THR A 255 0.80 11.43 -16.61
CA THR A 255 0.52 12.69 -15.92
C THR A 255 1.75 13.58 -15.82
N LEU A 256 2.83 13.25 -16.52
CA LEU A 256 4.07 14.01 -16.50
C LEU A 256 3.83 15.49 -16.81
N ALA A 257 4.23 16.37 -15.88
CA ALA A 257 4.15 17.80 -16.05
C ALA A 257 5.13 18.28 -17.12
N SER A 258 4.68 19.21 -17.96
CA SER A 258 5.54 19.83 -18.98
C SER A 258 6.21 21.08 -18.44
N ALA A 259 7.53 21.14 -18.55
CA ALA A 259 8.33 22.35 -18.27
C ALA A 259 8.24 23.40 -19.41
N ARG A 260 7.59 23.06 -20.52
CA ARG A 260 7.57 23.91 -21.72
C ARG A 260 6.15 24.32 -22.06
N PRO A 261 5.80 25.62 -21.96
CA PRO A 261 4.48 26.11 -22.34
C PRO A 261 4.13 25.72 -23.79
N GLY A 262 2.90 25.27 -23.99
CA GLY A 262 2.39 24.88 -25.31
C GLY A 262 2.76 23.46 -25.78
N PHE A 263 3.56 22.70 -25.01
CA PHE A 263 3.83 21.31 -25.27
C PHE A 263 3.07 20.40 -24.31
N LEU A 264 2.34 19.45 -24.84
CA LEU A 264 1.59 18.48 -24.03
C LEU A 264 2.50 17.45 -23.36
N HIS A 265 3.64 17.17 -23.98
CA HIS A 265 4.64 16.24 -23.45
C HIS A 265 6.05 16.78 -23.72
N SER A 266 6.82 16.94 -22.66
CA SER A 266 8.26 17.21 -22.76
C SER A 266 8.95 16.60 -21.55
N LEU A 267 9.96 15.79 -21.77
CA LEU A 267 10.80 15.29 -20.68
C LEU A 267 11.56 16.48 -20.05
N PRO A 268 11.33 16.80 -18.77
CA PRO A 268 12.02 17.90 -18.11
C PRO A 268 13.48 17.52 -17.85
N ARG A 269 14.37 18.50 -17.99
CA ARG A 269 15.75 18.35 -17.52
C ARG A 269 15.79 18.34 -15.99
N PRO A 270 16.75 17.69 -15.34
CA PRO A 270 16.87 17.68 -13.89
C PRO A 270 16.79 19.07 -13.26
N THR A 271 17.34 20.09 -13.90
CA THR A 271 17.31 21.51 -13.45
C THR A 271 15.93 22.17 -13.56
N GLU A 272 15.01 21.62 -14.34
CA GLU A 272 13.64 22.13 -14.51
C GLU A 272 12.66 21.52 -13.50
N ILE A 273 12.97 20.33 -12.97
CA ILE A 273 12.09 19.58 -12.07
C ILE A 273 11.69 20.37 -10.81
N PRO A 274 12.61 21.08 -10.11
CA PRO A 274 12.25 21.80 -8.90
C PRO A 274 11.10 22.80 -9.08
N ALA A 275 11.00 23.42 -10.25
CA ALA A 275 9.95 24.40 -10.55
C ALA A 275 8.57 23.78 -10.87
N LEU A 276 8.52 22.45 -11.07
CA LEU A 276 7.30 21.71 -11.37
C LEU A 276 6.67 21.09 -10.13
N LEU A 277 7.36 21.07 -9.00
CA LEU A 277 6.89 20.40 -7.80
C LEU A 277 5.91 21.29 -7.01
N ASN A 278 4.88 20.65 -6.46
CA ASN A 278 3.91 21.25 -5.55
C ASN A 278 4.24 21.00 -4.08
N GLU A 279 5.06 19.98 -3.81
CA GLU A 279 5.55 19.61 -2.48
C GLU A 279 7.06 19.38 -2.52
N GLU A 280 7.68 19.18 -1.35
CA GLU A 280 9.12 18.88 -1.31
C GLU A 280 9.43 17.53 -1.96
N ALA A 281 10.50 17.49 -2.74
CA ALA A 281 11.02 16.23 -3.26
C ALA A 281 11.53 15.35 -2.12
N VAL A 282 11.20 14.05 -2.18
CA VAL A 282 11.72 13.04 -1.25
C VAL A 282 12.26 11.85 -2.05
N ALA A 283 13.36 11.27 -1.58
CA ALA A 283 13.86 10.01 -2.10
C ALA A 283 14.24 9.07 -0.94
N TYR A 284 13.92 7.79 -1.09
CA TYR A 284 14.47 6.72 -0.26
C TYR A 284 15.35 5.86 -1.12
N ARG A 285 16.64 5.80 -0.79
CA ARG A 285 17.60 4.86 -1.37
C ARG A 285 17.81 3.73 -0.37
N PHE A 286 17.68 2.50 -0.80
CA PHE A 286 17.87 1.34 0.05
C PHE A 286 18.42 0.15 -0.73
N GLU A 287 19.08 -0.74 -0.01
CA GLU A 287 19.72 -1.92 -0.60
C GLU A 287 19.18 -3.18 0.07
N TYR A 288 18.80 -4.13 -0.76
CA TYR A 288 18.40 -5.45 -0.31
C TYR A 288 19.60 -6.31 0.05
N ALA A 289 19.38 -7.33 0.86
CA ALA A 289 20.47 -8.21 1.34
C ALA A 289 21.17 -9.02 0.24
N ASP A 290 20.59 -9.10 -0.95
CA ASP A 290 21.17 -9.73 -2.14
C ASP A 290 21.87 -8.73 -3.08
N GLY A 291 22.00 -7.47 -2.65
CA GLY A 291 22.69 -6.41 -3.40
C GLY A 291 21.82 -5.66 -4.41
N LEU A 292 20.51 -5.97 -4.52
CA LEU A 292 19.60 -5.17 -5.34
C LEU A 292 19.49 -3.76 -4.78
N LYS A 293 19.69 -2.78 -5.64
CA LYS A 293 19.64 -1.33 -5.36
C LYS A 293 18.26 -0.79 -5.69
N ALA A 294 17.65 -0.03 -4.78
CA ALA A 294 16.33 0.53 -5.00
C ALA A 294 16.24 2.02 -4.64
N THR A 295 15.58 2.78 -5.49
CA THR A 295 15.27 4.19 -5.24
C THR A 295 13.78 4.43 -5.42
N MET A 296 13.12 4.92 -4.38
CA MET A 296 11.77 5.47 -4.42
C MET A 296 11.85 6.99 -4.44
N LEU A 297 11.10 7.63 -5.32
CA LEU A 297 11.03 9.09 -5.46
C LEU A 297 9.57 9.56 -5.31
N LEU A 298 9.32 10.50 -4.40
CA LEU A 298 8.07 11.24 -4.30
C LEU A 298 8.28 12.62 -4.91
N LEU A 299 7.61 12.87 -6.04
CA LEU A 299 7.77 14.07 -6.85
C LEU A 299 6.39 14.66 -7.21
N GLU A 300 5.62 15.04 -6.18
CA GLU A 300 4.27 15.61 -6.33
C GLU A 300 4.31 16.89 -7.16
N GLY A 301 3.45 16.95 -8.18
CA GLY A 301 3.43 18.04 -9.17
C GLY A 301 4.18 17.69 -10.45
N LEU A 302 5.23 16.87 -10.38
CA LEU A 302 5.88 16.33 -11.58
C LEU A 302 5.06 15.21 -12.19
N VAL A 303 4.56 14.29 -11.34
CA VAL A 303 3.68 13.18 -11.72
C VAL A 303 2.54 13.05 -10.70
N HIS A 304 1.42 12.44 -11.12
CA HIS A 304 0.28 12.09 -10.28
C HIS A 304 -0.09 10.59 -10.42
N ASP A 305 0.87 9.79 -10.86
CA ASP A 305 0.76 8.34 -11.03
C ASP A 305 2.01 7.63 -10.50
N PHE A 306 1.98 6.30 -10.49
CA PHE A 306 3.06 5.46 -9.97
C PHE A 306 3.73 4.74 -11.12
N THR A 307 5.01 4.97 -11.32
CA THR A 307 5.80 4.34 -12.37
C THR A 307 6.98 3.58 -11.79
N PHE A 308 7.39 2.53 -12.48
CA PHE A 308 8.47 1.64 -12.05
C PHE A 308 9.37 1.31 -13.23
N ALA A 309 10.68 1.24 -12.99
CA ALA A 309 11.67 0.76 -13.95
C ALA A 309 12.72 -0.11 -13.25
N ALA A 310 13.23 -1.11 -13.96
CA ALA A 310 14.22 -2.06 -13.47
C ALA A 310 15.34 -2.32 -14.49
N ARG A 311 16.58 -2.35 -14.02
CA ARG A 311 17.74 -2.87 -14.70
C ARG A 311 17.84 -4.36 -14.42
N ILE A 312 17.68 -5.17 -15.47
CA ILE A 312 17.79 -6.63 -15.38
C ILE A 312 19.06 -7.04 -16.12
N LYS A 313 19.91 -7.81 -15.48
CA LYS A 313 21.15 -8.32 -16.06
C LYS A 313 20.90 -9.04 -17.39
N GLY A 314 21.67 -8.67 -18.40
CA GLY A 314 21.53 -9.24 -19.75
C GLY A 314 20.42 -8.62 -20.61
N ARG A 315 19.64 -7.65 -20.10
CA ARG A 315 18.73 -6.84 -20.91
C ARG A 315 19.34 -5.47 -21.20
N ARG A 316 19.30 -5.06 -22.46
CA ARG A 316 19.75 -3.72 -22.87
C ARG A 316 18.80 -2.63 -22.37
N GLU A 317 17.50 -2.80 -22.63
CA GLU A 317 16.48 -1.81 -22.31
C GLU A 317 15.89 -2.06 -20.91
N PRO A 318 15.60 -1.01 -20.13
CA PRO A 318 14.89 -1.12 -18.87
C PRO A 318 13.53 -1.82 -19.02
N LEU A 319 13.22 -2.72 -18.10
CA LEU A 319 11.83 -3.14 -17.91
C LEU A 319 11.10 -2.02 -17.20
N SER A 320 10.03 -1.46 -17.77
CA SER A 320 9.31 -0.36 -17.14
C SER A 320 7.81 -0.43 -17.33
N THR A 321 7.05 0.09 -16.36
CA THR A 321 5.58 0.08 -16.38
C THR A 321 5.00 1.23 -15.58
N LEU A 322 3.78 1.63 -15.96
CA LEU A 322 2.88 2.43 -15.15
C LEU A 322 1.96 1.51 -14.35
N MET A 323 1.88 1.69 -13.03
CA MET A 323 0.85 1.10 -12.18
C MET A 323 -0.40 1.97 -12.29
N TYR A 324 -1.43 1.49 -12.97
CA TYR A 324 -2.56 2.31 -13.39
C TYR A 324 -3.52 2.62 -12.24
N VAL A 325 -3.26 3.72 -11.56
CA VAL A 325 -4.11 4.29 -10.52
C VAL A 325 -4.85 5.50 -11.09
N ASP A 326 -6.05 5.28 -11.65
CA ASP A 326 -6.88 6.37 -12.17
C ASP A 326 -7.61 7.09 -11.03
N GLY A 327 -7.17 8.28 -10.70
CA GLY A 327 -7.79 9.16 -9.69
C GLY A 327 -9.18 9.67 -10.07
N ARG A 328 -9.60 9.53 -11.35
CA ARG A 328 -10.95 9.85 -11.81
C ARG A 328 -11.95 8.85 -11.25
N LYS A 329 -13.22 9.21 -11.24
CA LYS A 329 -14.29 8.28 -10.86
C LYS A 329 -14.46 7.22 -11.97
N PRO A 330 -14.80 6.00 -11.62
CA PRO A 330 -15.20 5.46 -10.33
C PRO A 330 -14.06 4.83 -9.48
N ARG A 331 -12.78 5.12 -9.74
CA ARG A 331 -11.63 4.62 -8.98
C ARG A 331 -11.53 3.10 -8.97
N HIS A 332 -11.49 2.52 -10.16
CA HIS A 332 -11.44 1.06 -10.37
C HIS A 332 -10.24 0.36 -9.71
N PHE A 333 -9.19 1.08 -9.37
CA PHE A 333 -8.01 0.51 -8.74
C PHE A 333 -8.26 -0.16 -7.38
N PHE A 334 -9.37 0.17 -6.68
CA PHE A 334 -9.79 -0.57 -5.50
C PHE A 334 -10.47 -1.92 -5.82
N ASN A 335 -10.90 -2.15 -7.06
CA ASN A 335 -11.60 -3.38 -7.41
C ASN A 335 -10.69 -4.61 -7.24
N ALA A 336 -9.45 -4.52 -7.73
CA ALA A 336 -8.48 -5.61 -7.62
C ALA A 336 -8.12 -5.90 -6.15
N GLN A 337 -7.97 -4.86 -5.32
CA GLN A 337 -7.70 -5.03 -3.90
C GLN A 337 -8.87 -5.70 -3.18
N LEU A 338 -10.10 -5.23 -3.39
CA LEU A 338 -11.25 -5.88 -2.78
C LEU A 338 -11.43 -7.32 -3.27
N ASN A 339 -11.20 -7.60 -4.56
CA ASN A 339 -11.27 -8.97 -5.07
C ASN A 339 -10.25 -9.89 -4.38
N ALA A 340 -9.01 -9.41 -4.17
CA ALA A 340 -8.01 -10.16 -3.43
C ALA A 340 -8.45 -10.46 -1.97
N VAL A 341 -9.08 -9.48 -1.32
CA VAL A 341 -9.65 -9.64 0.03
C VAL A 341 -10.82 -10.64 0.02
N GLU A 342 -11.71 -10.57 -0.96
CA GLU A 342 -12.79 -11.54 -1.14
C GLU A 342 -12.26 -12.97 -1.28
N GLN A 343 -11.23 -13.18 -2.09
CA GLN A 343 -10.60 -14.49 -2.23
C GLN A 343 -10.07 -15.00 -0.88
N MET A 344 -9.41 -14.15 -0.10
CA MET A 344 -8.97 -14.55 1.24
C MET A 344 -10.15 -14.90 2.15
N PHE A 345 -11.22 -14.14 2.17
CA PHE A 345 -12.40 -14.41 3.02
C PHE A 345 -13.13 -15.69 2.61
N LEU A 346 -13.15 -16.01 1.31
CA LEU A 346 -13.80 -17.22 0.79
C LEU A 346 -12.97 -18.49 0.99
N THR A 347 -11.65 -18.38 0.87
CA THR A 347 -10.75 -19.55 0.85
C THR A 347 -10.02 -19.78 2.16
N GLY A 348 -9.98 -18.77 3.05
CA GLY A 348 -9.13 -18.79 4.24
C GLY A 348 -7.63 -18.69 3.93
N LYS A 349 -7.26 -18.26 2.72
CA LYS A 349 -5.84 -18.16 2.30
C LYS A 349 -5.53 -16.76 1.79
N PRO A 350 -4.51 -16.10 2.33
CA PRO A 350 -4.01 -14.84 1.78
C PRO A 350 -3.62 -14.98 0.31
N THR A 351 -3.93 -13.98 -0.51
CA THR A 351 -3.55 -13.96 -1.92
C THR A 351 -2.11 -13.49 -2.15
N TYR A 352 -1.50 -12.88 -1.15
CA TYR A 352 -0.08 -12.55 -1.08
C TYR A 352 0.39 -12.57 0.38
N PRO A 353 1.71 -12.77 0.63
CA PRO A 353 2.23 -12.87 1.99
C PRO A 353 2.11 -11.54 2.75
N ILE A 354 1.76 -11.61 4.03
CA ILE A 354 1.73 -10.44 4.94
C ILE A 354 3.13 -9.84 5.12
N GLU A 355 4.17 -10.63 4.94
CA GLU A 355 5.57 -10.22 5.00
C GLU A 355 5.90 -9.11 4.00
N ARG A 356 5.22 -9.06 2.84
CA ARG A 356 5.34 -7.95 1.88
C ARG A 356 5.02 -6.62 2.58
N THR A 357 3.86 -6.53 3.20
CA THR A 357 3.42 -5.31 3.88
C THR A 357 4.18 -5.06 5.18
N LEU A 358 4.65 -6.09 5.86
CA LEU A 358 5.53 -5.92 7.02
C LEU A 358 6.84 -5.25 6.59
N LEU A 359 7.50 -5.72 5.54
CA LEU A 359 8.74 -5.14 5.01
C LEU A 359 8.54 -3.68 4.59
N THR A 360 7.47 -3.39 3.84
CA THR A 360 7.20 -2.03 3.35
C THR A 360 6.75 -1.09 4.47
N THR A 361 6.06 -1.58 5.50
CA THR A 361 5.81 -0.83 6.75
C THR A 361 7.11 -0.45 7.42
N GLY A 362 8.05 -1.38 7.52
CA GLY A 362 9.36 -1.12 8.09
C GLY A 362 10.20 -0.13 7.27
N LEU A 363 10.14 -0.23 5.93
CA LEU A 363 10.77 0.75 5.04
C LEU A 363 10.17 2.15 5.20
N THR A 364 8.84 2.28 5.32
CA THR A 364 8.18 3.55 5.61
C THR A 364 8.65 4.13 6.93
N ALA A 365 8.67 3.32 7.99
CA ALA A 365 9.16 3.75 9.32
C ALA A 365 10.64 4.16 9.28
N ALA A 366 11.50 3.39 8.62
CA ALA A 366 12.92 3.71 8.46
C ALA A 366 13.15 4.98 7.61
N GLY A 367 12.33 5.20 6.57
CA GLY A 367 12.37 6.40 5.74
C GLY A 367 12.06 7.66 6.55
N VAL A 368 10.96 7.64 7.30
CA VAL A 368 10.56 8.71 8.21
C VAL A 368 11.66 8.96 9.27
N GLU A 369 12.19 7.91 9.87
CA GLU A 369 13.26 7.99 10.86
C GLU A 369 14.55 8.61 10.29
N SER A 370 14.96 8.17 9.08
CA SER A 370 16.13 8.71 8.38
C SER A 370 16.00 10.21 8.13
N LEU A 371 14.84 10.64 7.63
CA LEU A 371 14.54 12.06 7.39
C LEU A 371 14.52 12.87 8.68
N TRP A 372 13.89 12.35 9.73
CA TRP A 372 13.81 13.00 11.06
C TRP A 372 15.18 13.18 11.71
N ARG A 373 16.07 12.19 11.56
CA ARG A 373 17.46 12.26 12.02
C ARG A 373 18.38 13.09 11.13
N GLY A 374 17.85 13.99 10.31
CA GLY A 374 18.64 14.85 9.44
C GLY A 374 19.20 14.13 8.22
N GLN A 375 18.41 13.24 7.64
CA GLN A 375 18.74 12.49 6.42
C GLN A 375 19.95 11.56 6.65
N ARG A 376 19.98 10.85 7.76
CA ARG A 376 21.05 9.87 8.06
C ARG A 376 20.71 8.53 7.40
N ARG A 377 21.72 7.90 6.80
CA ARG A 377 21.64 6.48 6.43
C ARG A 377 21.47 5.65 7.70
N LEU A 378 20.53 4.73 7.67
CA LEU A 378 20.19 3.82 8.76
C LEU A 378 20.44 2.38 8.32
N GLU A 379 21.19 1.64 9.13
CA GLU A 379 21.22 0.18 9.01
C GLU A 379 19.89 -0.40 9.52
N THR A 380 19.37 -1.40 8.80
CA THR A 380 18.02 -1.93 9.04
C THR A 380 18.02 -3.44 9.33
N PRO A 381 18.76 -3.93 10.36
CA PRO A 381 18.83 -5.37 10.64
C PRO A 381 17.47 -5.97 11.00
N HIS A 382 16.52 -5.17 11.50
CA HIS A 382 15.14 -5.57 11.77
C HIS A 382 14.34 -5.84 10.48
N LEU A 383 14.79 -5.36 9.33
CA LEU A 383 14.18 -5.64 8.03
C LEU A 383 14.77 -6.87 7.32
N ALA A 384 15.42 -7.78 8.04
CA ALA A 384 15.86 -9.08 7.53
C ALA A 384 14.68 -10.05 7.30
N ILE A 385 13.62 -9.54 6.67
CA ILE A 385 12.37 -10.26 6.41
C ILE A 385 12.52 -11.09 5.13
N ARG A 386 12.28 -12.40 5.26
CA ARG A 386 12.42 -13.36 4.15
C ARG A 386 11.09 -14.02 3.87
N TYR A 387 10.72 -14.06 2.60
CA TYR A 387 9.54 -14.81 2.15
C TYR A 387 9.66 -15.18 0.67
N GLN A 388 8.81 -16.10 0.24
CA GLN A 388 8.62 -16.43 -1.17
C GLN A 388 7.34 -15.77 -1.67
N PRO A 389 7.36 -15.17 -2.86
CA PRO A 389 6.15 -14.64 -3.47
C PRO A 389 5.21 -15.78 -3.85
N THR A 390 3.95 -15.46 -4.09
CA THR A 390 3.00 -16.42 -4.68
C THR A 390 3.45 -16.85 -6.09
N ALA A 391 3.13 -18.07 -6.47
CA ALA A 391 3.49 -18.60 -7.80
C ALA A 391 2.91 -17.74 -8.92
N ASP A 392 1.64 -17.35 -8.78
CA ASP A 392 0.97 -16.46 -9.72
C ASP A 392 1.10 -15.00 -9.30
N SER A 393 1.13 -14.13 -10.32
CA SER A 393 1.08 -12.69 -10.08
C SER A 393 -0.28 -12.26 -9.55
N THR A 394 -0.25 -11.29 -8.66
CA THR A 394 -1.47 -10.74 -8.03
C THR A 394 -2.02 -9.49 -8.70
N PHE A 395 -1.34 -8.93 -9.70
CA PHE A 395 -1.85 -7.73 -10.37
C PHE A 395 -2.97 -8.06 -11.36
N TRP A 396 -3.91 -7.15 -11.48
CA TRP A 396 -5.06 -7.29 -12.36
C TRP A 396 -4.65 -7.21 -13.83
N ARG A 397 -5.02 -8.20 -14.63
CA ARG A 397 -4.69 -8.27 -16.06
C ARG A 397 -5.83 -7.83 -17.00
N GLY A 398 -7.02 -7.48 -16.45
CA GLY A 398 -8.21 -7.07 -17.20
C GLY A 398 -9.36 -8.03 -17.08
#